data_63f1438534fb10a0fe25944fbbed2431
#
_entry.id   63f1438534fb10a0fe25944fbbed2431
#
_cell.length_a   1.000
_cell.length_b   1.000
_cell.length_c   1.000
_cell.angle_alpha   90.00
_cell.angle_beta   90.00
_cell.angle_gamma   90.00
#
_symmetry.space_group_name_H-M   'P 1'
#
loop_
_entity.id
_entity.type
_entity.pdbx_description
1 polymer ?
#
loop_
_entity_poly.entity_id
_entity_poly.type
_entity_poly.pdbx_seq_one_letter_code
_entity_poly.pdbx_strand_id
1 'polypeptide(L)'
;VYNHTFSTVDAPFQTTVPDYYYRMNPDGTFQNGTGVGNETASEHEMFRKYMIDSLLYWVQEYNIDGFRFDLMGIHDVKTMQMIRQSLDEIDPNIILYGEGWDMGTGLAPYDKAKKDNAYQMPNIGFFNDNQRDAVKGGEVYGAIKSGFVSGAATEPILAKAILGSRELGTYTHPNQVLNYVEAHDNYNLHDLLA
;
A
#
# COMPACT_ATOMS: atom_id res chain seq x y z
N VAL A 1 -6.38 -2.17 -9.48
CA VAL A 1 -4.96 -2.46 -9.20
C VAL A 1 -4.10 -1.68 -10.17
N TYR A 2 -3.15 -0.89 -9.66
CA TYR A 2 -2.25 -0.09 -10.49
C TYR A 2 -0.80 -0.57 -10.43
N ASN A 3 -0.48 -1.48 -9.50
CA ASN A 3 0.89 -1.85 -9.19
C ASN A 3 1.54 -2.81 -10.21
N HIS A 4 0.74 -3.56 -10.97
CA HIS A 4 1.21 -4.49 -12.02
C HIS A 4 0.12 -4.78 -13.05
N THR A 5 0.47 -5.53 -14.10
CA THR A 5 -0.49 -6.12 -15.04
C THR A 5 -0.33 -7.65 -15.06
N PHE A 6 -1.40 -8.36 -15.40
CA PHE A 6 -1.39 -9.82 -15.45
C PHE A 6 -0.31 -10.38 -16.41
N SER A 7 -0.14 -9.71 -17.56
CA SER A 7 0.88 -10.05 -18.55
C SER A 7 1.47 -8.76 -19.10
N THR A 8 2.78 -8.75 -19.36
CA THR A 8 3.44 -7.63 -20.05
C THR A 8 3.39 -7.82 -21.58
N VAL A 9 3.27 -9.05 -22.07
CA VAL A 9 3.31 -9.33 -23.52
C VAL A 9 2.12 -8.72 -24.24
N ASP A 10 0.92 -8.87 -23.69
CA ASP A 10 -0.34 -8.41 -24.30
C ASP A 10 -0.94 -7.20 -23.59
N ALA A 11 -0.23 -6.63 -22.62
CA ALA A 11 -0.71 -5.47 -21.89
C ALA A 11 -0.82 -4.24 -22.81
N PRO A 12 -1.96 -3.52 -22.81
CA PRO A 12 -2.13 -2.31 -23.61
C PRO A 12 -1.03 -1.28 -23.39
N PHE A 13 -0.53 -1.15 -22.16
CA PHE A 13 0.57 -0.25 -21.84
C PHE A 13 1.85 -0.63 -22.61
N GLN A 14 2.22 -1.91 -22.62
CA GLN A 14 3.43 -2.36 -23.28
C GLN A 14 3.32 -2.33 -24.81
N THR A 15 2.15 -2.64 -25.35
CA THR A 15 1.92 -2.62 -26.80
C THR A 15 1.78 -1.22 -27.38
N THR A 16 1.35 -0.24 -26.55
CA THR A 16 1.18 1.15 -26.99
C THR A 16 2.48 1.94 -26.90
N VAL A 17 3.17 1.88 -25.75
CA VAL A 17 4.47 2.55 -25.55
C VAL A 17 5.40 1.58 -24.81
N PRO A 18 6.17 0.77 -25.55
CA PRO A 18 7.06 -0.22 -24.95
C PRO A 18 7.98 0.39 -23.91
N ASP A 19 8.13 -0.31 -22.78
CA ASP A 19 9.07 -0.04 -21.68
C ASP A 19 8.86 1.30 -20.92
N TYR A 20 7.79 2.05 -21.25
CA TYR A 20 7.53 3.32 -20.57
C TYR A 20 6.72 3.16 -19.28
N TYR A 21 5.70 2.33 -19.29
CA TYR A 21 4.75 2.22 -18.16
C TYR A 21 5.19 1.27 -17.06
N TYR A 22 6.29 0.55 -17.29
CA TYR A 22 6.87 -0.39 -16.33
C TYR A 22 8.26 0.04 -15.90
N ARG A 23 8.66 -0.34 -14.69
CA ARG A 23 10.06 -0.21 -14.29
C ARG A 23 10.88 -1.31 -14.92
N MET A 24 11.96 -0.89 -15.54
CA MET A 24 12.86 -1.77 -16.28
C MET A 24 14.21 -1.89 -15.56
N ASN A 25 14.80 -3.06 -15.61
CA ASN A 25 16.18 -3.27 -15.25
C ASN A 25 17.12 -2.77 -16.37
N PRO A 26 18.38 -2.47 -16.08
CA PRO A 26 19.32 -2.05 -17.11
C PRO A 26 19.55 -3.04 -18.27
N ASP A 27 19.24 -4.32 -18.05
CA ASP A 27 19.33 -5.39 -19.05
C ASP A 27 18.08 -5.51 -19.93
N GLY A 28 17.08 -4.63 -19.73
CA GLY A 28 15.82 -4.64 -20.47
C GLY A 28 14.77 -5.61 -19.93
N THR A 29 14.99 -6.23 -18.81
CA THR A 29 13.96 -7.05 -18.12
C THR A 29 13.07 -6.20 -17.25
N PHE A 30 11.84 -6.66 -16.97
CA PHE A 30 10.93 -5.98 -16.05
C PHE A 30 11.39 -6.12 -14.60
N GLN A 31 11.33 -5.04 -13.83
CA GLN A 31 11.44 -5.14 -12.39
C GLN A 31 10.23 -5.87 -11.80
N ASN A 32 10.43 -6.54 -10.66
CA ASN A 32 9.42 -7.42 -10.06
C ASN A 32 9.35 -7.25 -8.54
N GLY A 33 9.30 -6.01 -8.06
CA GLY A 33 9.10 -5.72 -6.64
C GLY A 33 7.73 -6.17 -6.10
N THR A 34 6.77 -6.37 -6.98
CA THR A 34 5.45 -6.94 -6.65
C THR A 34 5.49 -8.44 -6.34
N GLY A 35 6.50 -9.17 -6.89
CA GLY A 35 6.59 -10.64 -6.81
C GLY A 35 5.73 -11.38 -7.84
N VAL A 36 5.02 -10.67 -8.73
CA VAL A 36 4.08 -11.26 -9.71
C VAL A 36 4.50 -11.05 -11.17
N GLY A 37 5.77 -10.76 -11.40
CA GLY A 37 6.39 -10.75 -12.73
C GLY A 37 6.65 -9.36 -13.32
N ASN A 38 6.02 -8.32 -12.83
CA ASN A 38 6.27 -6.95 -13.27
C ASN A 38 5.81 -5.92 -12.24
N GLU A 39 6.20 -4.68 -12.41
CA GLU A 39 5.70 -3.54 -11.65
C GLU A 39 5.58 -2.30 -12.54
N THR A 40 4.60 -1.47 -12.24
CA THR A 40 4.36 -0.22 -12.98
C THR A 40 5.23 0.91 -12.45
N ALA A 41 5.55 1.86 -13.33
CA ALA A 41 6.37 3.03 -13.03
C ALA A 41 5.49 4.25 -12.74
N SER A 42 4.99 4.36 -11.50
CA SER A 42 4.10 5.46 -11.10
C SER A 42 4.78 6.83 -11.13
N GLU A 43 6.11 6.87 -11.04
CA GLU A 43 6.92 8.08 -11.19
C GLU A 43 6.91 8.64 -12.62
N HIS A 44 6.53 7.87 -13.63
CA HIS A 44 6.39 8.34 -14.99
C HIS A 44 5.09 9.14 -15.18
N GLU A 45 5.21 10.32 -15.78
CA GLU A 45 4.13 11.31 -15.83
C GLU A 45 2.83 10.78 -16.44
N MET A 46 2.90 10.01 -17.53
CA MET A 46 1.69 9.51 -18.16
C MET A 46 1.05 8.37 -17.39
N PHE A 47 1.82 7.55 -16.64
CA PHE A 47 1.22 6.56 -15.77
C PHE A 47 0.59 7.21 -14.53
N ARG A 48 1.24 8.20 -13.95
CA ARG A 48 0.66 9.03 -12.87
C ARG A 48 -0.63 9.69 -13.32
N LYS A 49 -0.63 10.29 -14.52
CA LYS A 49 -1.85 10.87 -15.10
C LYS A 49 -2.96 9.83 -15.24
N TYR A 50 -2.64 8.65 -15.76
CA TYR A 50 -3.59 7.55 -15.86
C TYR A 50 -4.20 7.17 -14.52
N MET A 51 -3.39 7.05 -13.46
CA MET A 51 -3.88 6.75 -12.11
C MET A 51 -4.84 7.83 -11.62
N ILE A 52 -4.44 9.10 -11.71
CA ILE A 52 -5.26 10.24 -11.26
C ILE A 52 -6.57 10.30 -12.05
N ASP A 53 -6.51 10.31 -13.37
CA ASP A 53 -7.71 10.40 -14.22
C ASP A 53 -8.69 9.24 -13.94
N SER A 54 -8.17 8.03 -13.73
CA SER A 54 -8.97 6.86 -13.42
C SER A 54 -9.70 7.01 -12.06
N LEU A 55 -9.02 7.49 -11.03
CA LEU A 55 -9.61 7.70 -9.71
C LEU A 55 -10.69 8.81 -9.75
N LEU A 56 -10.40 9.93 -10.42
CA LEU A 56 -11.36 11.00 -10.62
C LEU A 56 -12.61 10.52 -11.37
N TYR A 57 -12.43 9.70 -12.41
CA TYR A 57 -13.54 9.08 -13.14
C TYR A 57 -14.44 8.24 -12.22
N TRP A 58 -13.86 7.37 -11.39
CA TRP A 58 -14.63 6.54 -10.47
C TRP A 58 -15.40 7.37 -9.44
N VAL A 59 -14.84 8.45 -8.93
CA VAL A 59 -15.53 9.36 -8.02
C VAL A 59 -16.67 10.07 -8.73
N GLN A 60 -16.41 10.66 -9.89
CA GLN A 60 -17.37 11.51 -10.60
C GLN A 60 -18.53 10.74 -11.22
N GLU A 61 -18.25 9.56 -11.79
CA GLU A 61 -19.26 8.78 -12.52
C GLU A 61 -19.97 7.76 -11.62
N TYR A 62 -19.31 7.27 -10.57
CA TYR A 62 -19.85 6.20 -9.73
C TYR A 62 -20.01 6.58 -8.26
N ASN A 63 -19.67 7.81 -7.88
CA ASN A 63 -19.73 8.30 -6.49
C ASN A 63 -18.99 7.39 -5.51
N ILE A 64 -17.78 6.97 -5.86
CA ILE A 64 -16.94 6.16 -4.98
C ILE A 64 -16.37 7.05 -3.88
N ASP A 65 -16.51 6.63 -2.62
CA ASP A 65 -16.12 7.40 -1.42
C ASP A 65 -14.71 7.06 -0.92
N GLY A 66 -14.01 6.14 -1.56
CA GLY A 66 -12.65 5.79 -1.13
C GLY A 66 -11.97 4.72 -1.99
N PHE A 67 -10.66 4.62 -1.82
CA PHE A 67 -9.83 3.68 -2.56
C PHE A 67 -8.80 3.00 -1.66
N ARG A 68 -8.65 1.70 -1.85
CA ARG A 68 -7.57 0.90 -1.29
C ARG A 68 -6.53 0.63 -2.37
N PHE A 69 -5.27 0.90 -2.06
CA PHE A 69 -4.14 0.60 -2.93
C PHE A 69 -3.47 -0.71 -2.46
N ASP A 70 -3.64 -1.73 -3.26
CA ASP A 70 -2.90 -2.97 -3.15
C ASP A 70 -1.42 -2.70 -3.42
N LEU A 71 -0.51 -3.26 -2.59
CA LEU A 71 0.93 -3.06 -2.69
C LEU A 71 1.31 -1.57 -2.92
N MET A 72 0.73 -0.67 -2.12
CA MET A 72 0.94 0.78 -2.26
C MET A 72 2.41 1.18 -2.24
N GLY A 73 3.26 0.41 -1.54
CA GLY A 73 4.70 0.63 -1.48
C GLY A 73 5.46 0.47 -2.80
N ILE A 74 4.79 -0.01 -3.87
CA ILE A 74 5.33 -0.01 -5.25
C ILE A 74 5.27 1.38 -5.87
N HIS A 75 4.32 2.22 -5.44
CA HIS A 75 4.15 3.56 -5.98
C HIS A 75 5.09 4.57 -5.31
N ASP A 76 5.34 5.65 -6.02
CA ASP A 76 6.14 6.74 -5.47
C ASP A 76 5.29 7.71 -4.63
N VAL A 77 5.93 8.31 -3.62
CA VAL A 77 5.31 9.28 -2.70
C VAL A 77 4.66 10.44 -3.44
N LYS A 78 5.34 11.00 -4.47
CA LYS A 78 4.82 12.13 -5.23
C LYS A 78 3.50 11.80 -5.93
N THR A 79 3.39 10.61 -6.51
CA THR A 79 2.15 10.15 -7.15
C THR A 79 1.02 10.05 -6.13
N MET A 80 1.27 9.46 -4.97
CA MET A 80 0.25 9.36 -3.92
C MET A 80 -0.17 10.72 -3.36
N GLN A 81 0.77 11.66 -3.21
CA GLN A 81 0.45 13.05 -2.82
C GLN A 81 -0.42 13.75 -3.86
N MET A 82 -0.10 13.60 -5.15
CA MET A 82 -0.87 14.21 -6.23
C MET A 82 -2.27 13.61 -6.36
N ILE A 83 -2.41 12.29 -6.17
CA ILE A 83 -3.72 11.62 -6.08
C ILE A 83 -4.54 12.23 -4.93
N ARG A 84 -3.95 12.33 -3.72
CA ARG A 84 -4.65 12.92 -2.57
C ARG A 84 -5.09 14.35 -2.86
N GLN A 85 -4.21 15.16 -3.41
CA GLN A 85 -4.52 16.55 -3.77
C GLN A 85 -5.67 16.63 -4.78
N SER A 86 -5.63 15.83 -5.85
CA SER A 86 -6.67 15.85 -6.89
C SER A 86 -8.03 15.41 -6.36
N LEU A 87 -8.07 14.46 -5.44
CA LEU A 87 -9.31 14.02 -4.81
C LEU A 87 -9.82 15.03 -3.78
N ASP A 88 -8.94 15.72 -3.05
CA ASP A 88 -9.31 16.79 -2.11
C ASP A 88 -10.00 17.98 -2.81
N GLU A 89 -9.69 18.22 -4.08
CA GLU A 89 -10.38 19.23 -4.90
C GLU A 89 -11.85 18.89 -5.17
N ILE A 90 -12.21 17.59 -5.09
CA ILE A 90 -13.61 17.13 -5.23
C ILE A 90 -14.25 17.02 -3.84
N ASP A 91 -13.68 16.20 -2.97
CA ASP A 91 -14.14 16.00 -1.59
C ASP A 91 -12.97 15.52 -0.71
N PRO A 92 -12.55 16.31 0.28
CA PRO A 92 -11.48 15.94 1.20
C PRO A 92 -11.82 14.75 2.11
N ASN A 93 -13.08 14.32 2.16
CA ASN A 93 -13.51 13.14 2.92
C ASN A 93 -13.32 11.82 2.17
N ILE A 94 -12.95 11.84 0.89
CA ILE A 94 -12.64 10.62 0.15
C ILE A 94 -11.49 9.88 0.84
N ILE A 95 -11.75 8.63 1.20
CA ILE A 95 -10.80 7.81 1.96
C ILE A 95 -9.73 7.25 1.03
N LEU A 96 -8.46 7.45 1.39
CA LEU A 96 -7.33 6.78 0.74
C LEU A 96 -6.55 5.97 1.77
N TYR A 97 -6.27 4.70 1.46
CA TYR A 97 -5.40 3.87 2.27
C TYR A 97 -4.78 2.74 1.43
N GLY A 98 -3.77 2.09 1.95
CA GLY A 98 -3.17 0.98 1.22
C GLY A 98 -2.12 0.20 2.00
N GLU A 99 -1.55 -0.77 1.31
CA GLU A 99 -0.49 -1.62 1.81
C GLU A 99 0.86 -0.94 1.62
N GLY A 100 1.28 -0.23 2.66
CA GLY A 100 2.55 0.50 2.66
C GLY A 100 3.76 -0.37 3.03
N TRP A 101 3.86 -1.57 2.45
CA TRP A 101 5.00 -2.46 2.68
C TRP A 101 6.27 -1.92 2.00
N ASP A 102 7.44 -2.22 2.57
CA ASP A 102 8.72 -1.91 1.91
C ASP A 102 8.99 -2.94 0.81
N MET A 103 8.50 -2.64 -0.37
CA MET A 103 8.61 -3.51 -1.54
C MET A 103 10.01 -3.44 -2.19
N GLY A 104 10.39 -4.54 -2.86
CA GLY A 104 11.68 -4.67 -3.58
C GLY A 104 11.76 -3.89 -4.90
N THR A 105 11.11 -2.74 -4.98
CA THR A 105 11.12 -1.87 -6.17
C THR A 105 12.40 -1.05 -6.29
N GLY A 106 12.74 -0.62 -7.50
CA GLY A 106 13.90 0.21 -7.82
C GLY A 106 13.82 1.67 -7.36
N LEU A 107 12.71 2.12 -6.79
CA LEU A 107 12.60 3.46 -6.21
C LEU A 107 13.59 3.65 -5.04
N ALA A 108 14.09 4.87 -4.89
CA ALA A 108 14.88 5.21 -3.71
C ALA A 108 14.04 5.02 -2.42
N PRO A 109 14.63 4.59 -1.30
CA PRO A 109 13.88 4.26 -0.09
C PRO A 109 12.96 5.36 0.44
N TYR A 110 13.32 6.63 0.25
CA TYR A 110 12.52 7.78 0.69
C TYR A 110 11.41 8.18 -0.31
N ASP A 111 11.47 7.65 -1.54
CA ASP A 111 10.46 7.91 -2.57
C ASP A 111 9.34 6.86 -2.59
N LYS A 112 9.50 5.74 -1.91
CA LYS A 112 8.49 4.68 -1.83
C LYS A 112 7.30 5.10 -0.98
N ALA A 113 6.07 4.84 -1.44
CA ALA A 113 4.85 5.07 -0.66
C ALA A 113 4.65 4.00 0.43
N LYS A 114 5.69 3.76 1.22
CA LYS A 114 5.69 2.81 2.33
C LYS A 114 5.37 3.49 3.67
N LYS A 115 4.95 2.69 4.66
CA LYS A 115 4.57 3.20 5.98
C LYS A 115 5.67 3.99 6.69
N ASP A 116 6.95 3.64 6.45
CA ASP A 116 8.07 4.39 7.03
C ASP A 116 8.19 5.82 6.48
N ASN A 117 7.53 6.11 5.37
CA ASN A 117 7.43 7.41 4.75
C ASN A 117 6.06 8.08 4.97
N ALA A 118 5.24 7.56 5.89
CA ALA A 118 3.89 8.06 6.16
C ALA A 118 3.86 9.57 6.49
N TYR A 119 4.91 10.08 7.12
CA TYR A 119 5.05 11.51 7.42
C TYR A 119 5.00 12.42 6.18
N GLN A 120 5.30 11.88 4.99
CA GLN A 120 5.23 12.60 3.72
C GLN A 120 3.83 12.57 3.09
N MET A 121 2.95 11.70 3.57
CA MET A 121 1.64 11.42 2.96
C MET A 121 0.50 11.64 3.96
N PRO A 122 0.30 12.88 4.45
CA PRO A 122 -0.82 13.17 5.34
C PRO A 122 -2.16 12.78 4.67
N ASN A 123 -3.12 12.33 5.47
CA ASN A 123 -4.44 11.89 5.02
C ASN A 123 -4.47 10.68 4.08
N ILE A 124 -3.40 9.87 4.09
CA ILE A 124 -3.36 8.54 3.47
C ILE A 124 -3.13 7.51 4.57
N GLY A 125 -4.01 6.52 4.64
CA GLY A 125 -3.98 5.47 5.65
C GLY A 125 -3.08 4.30 5.25
N PHE A 126 -2.54 3.62 6.26
CA PHE A 126 -1.67 2.45 6.11
C PHE A 126 -2.19 1.32 6.99
N PHE A 127 -2.16 0.11 6.48
CA PHE A 127 -2.41 -1.07 7.28
C PHE A 127 -1.39 -1.19 8.42
N ASN A 128 -1.90 -1.32 9.65
CA ASN A 128 -1.08 -1.41 10.86
C ASN A 128 -0.74 -2.86 11.21
N ASP A 129 0.29 -3.41 10.58
CA ASP A 129 0.79 -4.75 10.85
C ASP A 129 1.33 -4.90 12.28
N ASN A 130 1.84 -3.83 12.90
CA ASN A 130 2.26 -3.88 14.30
C ASN A 130 1.10 -4.26 15.23
N GLN A 131 -0.09 -3.72 14.97
CA GLN A 131 -1.28 -4.05 15.77
C GLN A 131 -1.80 -5.44 15.40
N ARG A 132 -1.87 -5.79 14.12
CA ARG A 132 -2.26 -7.13 13.67
C ARG A 132 -1.39 -8.19 14.33
N ASP A 133 -0.08 -8.06 14.22
CA ASP A 133 0.87 -9.06 14.73
C ASP A 133 0.91 -9.09 16.26
N ALA A 134 0.70 -7.97 16.92
CA ALA A 134 0.59 -7.94 18.37
C ALA A 134 -0.66 -8.67 18.88
N VAL A 135 -1.78 -8.60 18.15
CA VAL A 135 -3.02 -9.31 18.53
C VAL A 135 -2.94 -10.79 18.20
N LYS A 136 -2.76 -11.11 16.92
CA LYS A 136 -2.90 -12.50 16.46
C LYS A 136 -1.57 -13.25 16.29
N GLY A 137 -0.46 -12.53 16.18
CA GLY A 137 0.86 -13.10 15.87
C GLY A 137 1.22 -12.96 14.39
N GLY A 138 2.51 -12.94 14.11
CA GLY A 138 3.04 -12.82 12.76
C GLY A 138 3.08 -14.18 12.05
N GLU A 139 2.62 -14.22 10.80
CA GLU A 139 2.56 -15.46 10.01
C GLU A 139 2.93 -15.27 8.54
N VAL A 140 3.26 -14.07 8.12
CA VAL A 140 3.50 -13.76 6.71
C VAL A 140 4.74 -14.52 6.22
N TYR A 141 4.53 -15.52 5.37
CA TYR A 141 5.57 -16.34 4.73
C TYR A 141 6.57 -17.00 5.69
N GLY A 142 6.14 -17.38 6.91
CA GLY A 142 7.04 -17.97 7.89
C GLY A 142 6.35 -18.84 8.94
N ALA A 143 7.07 -19.17 9.98
CA ALA A 143 6.51 -19.87 11.12
C ALA A 143 5.49 -19.00 11.84
N ILE A 144 4.35 -19.59 12.19
CA ILE A 144 3.32 -18.96 13.02
C ILE A 144 3.94 -18.53 14.34
N LYS A 145 3.73 -17.27 14.72
CA LYS A 145 4.17 -16.72 16.00
C LYS A 145 2.95 -16.36 16.84
N SER A 146 3.06 -16.62 18.14
CA SER A 146 2.01 -16.25 19.07
C SER A 146 1.83 -14.74 19.17
N GLY A 147 0.58 -14.28 19.21
CA GLY A 147 0.19 -12.94 19.58
C GLY A 147 -0.47 -12.89 20.95
N PHE A 148 -1.03 -11.75 21.32
CA PHE A 148 -1.71 -11.57 22.62
C PHE A 148 -2.79 -12.62 22.88
N VAL A 149 -3.62 -12.91 21.87
CA VAL A 149 -4.74 -13.88 21.99
C VAL A 149 -4.29 -15.33 22.17
N SER A 150 -3.04 -15.65 21.83
CA SER A 150 -2.41 -16.96 22.06
C SER A 150 -1.36 -16.91 23.18
N GLY A 151 -1.37 -15.89 24.03
CA GLY A 151 -0.59 -15.82 25.27
C GLY A 151 0.78 -15.15 25.17
N ALA A 152 1.08 -14.46 24.08
CA ALA A 152 2.31 -13.66 24.00
C ALA A 152 2.16 -12.33 24.75
N ALA A 153 3.21 -11.87 25.40
CA ALA A 153 3.24 -10.61 26.15
C ALA A 153 3.44 -9.41 25.19
N THR A 154 2.40 -9.06 24.46
CA THR A 154 2.42 -7.98 23.46
C THR A 154 1.65 -6.72 23.87
N GLU A 155 1.20 -6.65 25.14
CA GLU A 155 0.40 -5.54 25.69
C GLU A 155 1.03 -4.16 25.45
N PRO A 156 2.36 -3.96 25.57
CA PRO A 156 2.96 -2.65 25.32
C PRO A 156 2.79 -2.18 23.87
N ILE A 157 2.83 -3.09 22.91
CA ILE A 157 2.61 -2.79 21.48
C ILE A 157 1.13 -2.49 21.24
N LEU A 158 0.23 -3.30 21.81
CA LEU A 158 -1.21 -3.09 21.72
C LEU A 158 -1.63 -1.74 22.27
N ALA A 159 -1.12 -1.35 23.44
CA ALA A 159 -1.41 -0.05 24.03
C ALA A 159 -1.00 1.10 23.10
N LYS A 160 0.19 1.03 22.50
CA LYS A 160 0.67 2.02 21.53
C LYS A 160 -0.17 2.03 20.26
N ALA A 161 -0.56 0.86 19.76
CA ALA A 161 -1.38 0.73 18.56
C ALA A 161 -2.77 1.35 18.75
N ILE A 162 -3.44 1.08 19.88
CA ILE A 162 -4.74 1.65 20.25
C ILE A 162 -4.67 3.17 20.36
N LEU A 163 -3.55 3.71 20.85
CA LEU A 163 -3.30 5.15 20.96
C LEU A 163 -2.87 5.81 19.63
N GLY A 164 -3.07 5.15 18.50
CA GLY A 164 -2.82 5.70 17.15
C GLY A 164 -1.42 5.46 16.61
N SER A 165 -0.68 4.51 17.18
CA SER A 165 0.61 3.98 16.68
C SER A 165 1.74 5.00 16.44
N ARG A 166 1.64 6.22 16.95
CA ARG A 166 2.65 7.28 16.71
C ARG A 166 4.06 6.89 17.14
N GLU A 167 4.17 6.03 18.16
CA GLU A 167 5.45 5.52 18.66
C GLU A 167 5.92 4.24 17.94
N LEU A 168 5.09 3.69 17.03
CA LEU A 168 5.38 2.46 16.29
C LEU A 168 5.76 2.70 14.83
N GLY A 169 5.79 3.96 14.39
CA GLY A 169 6.08 4.33 13.00
C GLY A 169 6.25 5.83 12.83
N THR A 170 6.20 6.29 11.59
CA THR A 170 6.38 7.68 11.21
C THR A 170 5.05 8.43 10.98
N TYR A 171 3.97 7.92 11.56
CA TYR A 171 2.64 8.52 11.44
C TYR A 171 2.58 9.87 12.13
N THR A 172 2.03 10.86 11.44
CA THR A 172 1.83 12.22 11.97
C THR A 172 0.43 12.41 12.56
N HIS A 173 -0.54 11.62 12.08
CA HIS A 173 -1.94 11.67 12.52
C HIS A 173 -2.53 10.27 12.71
N PRO A 174 -3.48 10.11 13.66
CA PRO A 174 -4.15 8.81 13.88
C PRO A 174 -4.94 8.30 12.65
N ASN A 175 -5.42 9.19 11.77
CA ASN A 175 -6.13 8.83 10.54
C ASN A 175 -5.25 8.12 9.50
N GLN A 176 -3.93 8.10 9.70
CA GLN A 176 -3.00 7.34 8.86
C GLN A 176 -2.89 5.88 9.27
N VAL A 177 -3.56 5.45 10.34
CA VAL A 177 -3.40 4.12 10.91
C VAL A 177 -4.70 3.35 10.78
N LEU A 178 -4.69 2.31 9.96
CA LEU A 178 -5.78 1.35 9.84
C LEU A 178 -5.49 0.15 10.74
N ASN A 179 -6.10 0.15 11.93
CA ASN A 179 -6.01 -0.98 12.84
C ASN A 179 -6.89 -2.14 12.35
N TYR A 180 -6.33 -3.34 12.34
CA TYR A 180 -7.01 -4.55 11.90
C TYR A 180 -6.40 -5.78 12.57
N VAL A 181 -7.12 -6.89 12.55
CA VAL A 181 -6.65 -8.18 13.06
C VAL A 181 -6.44 -9.16 11.92
N GLU A 182 -7.31 -9.11 10.93
CA GLU A 182 -7.29 -9.99 9.77
C GLU A 182 -7.75 -9.26 8.49
N ALA A 183 -7.36 -9.77 7.35
CA ALA A 183 -7.77 -9.33 6.03
C ALA A 183 -7.96 -10.58 5.14
N HIS A 184 -8.12 -10.40 3.83
CA HIS A 184 -8.23 -11.51 2.88
C HIS A 184 -6.89 -12.23 2.63
N ASP A 185 -5.77 -11.62 3.03
CA ASP A 185 -4.43 -12.25 3.00
C ASP A 185 -4.16 -12.97 4.32
N ASN A 186 -3.48 -14.11 4.23
CA ASN A 186 -3.11 -14.97 5.35
C ASN A 186 -4.31 -15.60 6.09
N TYR A 187 -4.03 -16.35 7.14
CA TYR A 187 -5.06 -16.96 7.98
C TYR A 187 -5.89 -15.89 8.70
N ASN A 188 -7.19 -16.11 8.80
CA ASN A 188 -8.01 -15.37 9.74
C ASN A 188 -7.67 -15.77 11.19
N LEU A 189 -8.20 -15.03 12.16
CA LEU A 189 -7.87 -15.27 13.57
C LEU A 189 -8.33 -16.66 14.05
N HIS A 190 -9.51 -17.10 13.59
CA HIS A 190 -10.05 -18.41 13.94
C HIS A 190 -9.13 -19.54 13.46
N ASP A 191 -8.75 -19.53 12.19
CA ASP A 191 -7.93 -20.59 11.60
C ASP A 191 -6.50 -20.62 12.18
N LEU A 192 -6.03 -19.46 12.65
CA LEU A 192 -4.73 -19.37 13.31
C LEU A 192 -4.74 -20.00 14.72
N LEU A 193 -5.89 -19.96 15.42
CA LEU A 193 -6.03 -20.42 16.80
C LEU A 193 -6.56 -21.86 16.90
N ALA A 194 -7.07 -22.41 15.80
CA ALA A 194 -7.60 -23.77 15.73
C ALA A 194 -6.50 -24.82 15.66
#